data_72b4ac63b2522b802caefba6c48a8c23
#
_entry.id   72b4ac63b2522b802caefba6c48a8c23
#
_cell.length_a   1.000
_cell.length_b   1.000
_cell.length_c   1.000
_cell.angle_alpha   90.00
_cell.angle_beta   90.00
_cell.angle_gamma   90.00
#
_symmetry.space_group_name_H-M   'P 1'
#
loop_
_entity.id
_entity.type
_entity.pdbx_description
1 polymer ?
#
loop_
_entity_poly.entity_id
_entity_poly.type
_entity_poly.pdbx_seq_one_letter_code
_entity_poly.pdbx_strand_id
1 'polypeptide(L)'
;STADIVEGETLTVEQLLYCMLVISASETCNILGETVAGSVDAFVERMNQRAQELGCKNTHFANTTGLTQSGHYSCAYDLYLITREAMTFEDFMTIVNTKSYEIPPTNKTEEERVLHSTNALISNWRLAGYLYSGAQGIKTGSTDAAGQCLVSSAVRGSRTLISVVLGAEKVEKENGSGYIVESFTETARLFDWGFDNFSSRQVLDENELVQEVPVALSKQVSTVAVHPAQSAEAMLPKDLDVESLTRTVTLDNET
;
A
#
# COMPACT_ATOMS: atom_id res chain seq x y z
N SER A 1 -0.24 -20.57 -0.20
CA SER A 1 -0.67 -20.88 1.18
C SER A 1 -2.16 -21.23 1.17
N THR A 2 -2.61 -21.93 2.21
CA THR A 2 -4.01 -22.31 2.42
C THR A 2 -4.40 -22.00 3.87
N ALA A 3 -5.68 -21.75 4.11
CA ALA A 3 -6.32 -21.73 5.42
C ALA A 3 -7.04 -23.05 5.72
N ASP A 4 -6.88 -24.05 4.85
CA ASP A 4 -7.47 -25.38 4.95
C ASP A 4 -9.02 -25.36 5.07
N ILE A 5 -9.63 -24.43 4.31
CA ILE A 5 -11.09 -24.32 4.22
C ILE A 5 -11.62 -25.48 3.39
N VAL A 6 -12.66 -26.13 3.91
CA VAL A 6 -13.26 -27.30 3.28
C VAL A 6 -14.67 -27.00 2.72
N GLU A 7 -15.14 -27.84 1.79
CA GLU A 7 -16.45 -27.68 1.16
C GLU A 7 -17.59 -27.67 2.21
N GLY A 8 -18.46 -26.67 2.09
CA GLY A 8 -19.59 -26.46 3.02
C GLY A 8 -19.21 -25.85 4.37
N GLU A 9 -17.96 -25.42 4.55
CA GLU A 9 -17.56 -24.63 5.70
C GLU A 9 -18.10 -23.20 5.60
N THR A 10 -18.54 -22.65 6.73
CA THR A 10 -19.09 -21.30 6.81
C THR A 10 -18.12 -20.40 7.57
N LEU A 11 -17.64 -19.35 6.92
CA LEU A 11 -16.84 -18.28 7.50
C LEU A 11 -17.46 -16.92 7.17
N THR A 12 -17.20 -15.93 8.00
CA THR A 12 -17.57 -14.55 7.69
C THR A 12 -16.65 -13.95 6.62
N VAL A 13 -17.09 -12.90 5.94
CA VAL A 13 -16.25 -12.15 5.00
C VAL A 13 -15.00 -11.62 5.70
N GLU A 14 -15.12 -11.14 6.92
CA GLU A 14 -14.01 -10.68 7.74
C GLU A 14 -12.97 -11.80 7.96
N GLN A 15 -13.39 -12.99 8.37
CA GLN A 15 -12.49 -14.13 8.56
C GLN A 15 -11.78 -14.52 7.26
N LEU A 16 -12.49 -14.49 6.13
CA LEU A 16 -11.88 -14.75 4.81
C LEU A 16 -10.86 -13.67 4.43
N LEU A 17 -11.11 -12.40 4.75
CA LEU A 17 -10.14 -11.32 4.54
C LEU A 17 -8.89 -11.51 5.41
N TYR A 18 -9.03 -11.94 6.67
CA TYR A 18 -7.88 -12.28 7.51
C TYR A 18 -7.08 -13.46 6.93
N CYS A 19 -7.73 -14.51 6.46
CA CYS A 19 -7.06 -15.62 5.78
C CYS A 19 -6.28 -15.13 4.54
N MET A 20 -6.89 -14.28 3.72
CA MET A 20 -6.28 -13.75 2.50
C MET A 20 -5.08 -12.83 2.81
N LEU A 21 -5.24 -11.88 3.71
CA LEU A 21 -4.27 -10.80 3.91
C LEU A 21 -3.16 -11.19 4.88
N VAL A 22 -3.45 -11.96 5.94
CA VAL A 22 -2.48 -12.32 6.98
C VAL A 22 -1.62 -13.52 6.56
N ILE A 23 -2.25 -14.61 6.08
CA ILE A 23 -1.51 -15.84 5.72
C ILE A 23 -1.44 -16.10 4.21
N SER A 24 -2.04 -15.25 3.38
CA SER A 24 -2.00 -15.41 1.92
C SER A 24 -2.72 -16.67 1.42
N ALA A 25 -3.86 -17.04 2.03
CA ALA A 25 -4.64 -18.20 1.62
C ALA A 25 -5.25 -17.98 0.23
N SER A 26 -4.85 -18.81 -0.74
CA SER A 26 -5.22 -18.62 -2.14
C SER A 26 -6.69 -18.92 -2.41
N GLU A 27 -7.25 -19.92 -1.74
CA GLU A 27 -8.66 -20.28 -1.89
C GLU A 27 -9.60 -19.14 -1.47
N THR A 28 -9.23 -18.36 -0.47
CA THR A 28 -10.07 -17.24 -0.01
C THR A 28 -10.16 -16.11 -1.03
N CYS A 29 -9.13 -15.93 -1.86
CA CYS A 29 -9.17 -14.97 -2.96
C CYS A 29 -10.25 -15.32 -3.98
N ASN A 30 -10.37 -16.61 -4.32
CA ASN A 30 -11.42 -17.09 -5.24
C ASN A 30 -12.81 -17.00 -4.60
N ILE A 31 -12.96 -17.45 -3.34
CA ILE A 31 -14.24 -17.41 -2.61
C ILE A 31 -14.76 -15.95 -2.53
N LEU A 32 -13.91 -15.00 -2.16
CA LEU A 32 -14.28 -13.60 -2.10
C LEU A 32 -14.57 -13.02 -3.50
N GLY A 33 -13.77 -13.38 -4.51
CA GLY A 33 -13.99 -12.96 -5.89
C GLY A 33 -15.35 -13.44 -6.44
N GLU A 34 -15.67 -14.71 -6.26
CA GLU A 34 -16.97 -15.27 -6.65
C GLU A 34 -18.14 -14.62 -5.87
N THR A 35 -17.96 -14.40 -4.57
CA THR A 35 -18.97 -13.74 -3.74
C THR A 35 -19.30 -12.33 -4.23
N VAL A 36 -18.28 -11.56 -4.64
CA VAL A 36 -18.42 -10.16 -5.04
C VAL A 36 -18.89 -10.00 -6.49
N ALA A 37 -18.45 -10.88 -7.39
CA ALA A 37 -18.66 -10.71 -8.83
C ALA A 37 -19.47 -11.84 -9.50
N GLY A 38 -19.80 -12.89 -8.75
CA GLY A 38 -20.52 -14.06 -9.27
C GLY A 38 -19.64 -15.11 -9.94
N SER A 39 -18.39 -14.76 -10.30
CA SER A 39 -17.38 -15.70 -10.77
C SER A 39 -15.98 -15.12 -10.57
N VAL A 40 -14.96 -16.01 -10.56
CA VAL A 40 -13.55 -15.60 -10.51
C VAL A 40 -13.16 -14.73 -11.71
N ASP A 41 -13.60 -15.13 -12.92
CA ASP A 41 -13.29 -14.38 -14.16
C ASP A 41 -13.89 -12.96 -14.12
N ALA A 42 -15.16 -12.83 -13.72
CA ALA A 42 -15.79 -11.52 -13.59
C ALA A 42 -15.10 -10.64 -12.52
N PHE A 43 -14.55 -11.25 -11.47
CA PHE A 43 -13.78 -10.51 -10.47
C PHE A 43 -12.42 -10.06 -11.01
N VAL A 44 -11.72 -10.90 -11.78
CA VAL A 44 -10.46 -10.55 -12.46
C VAL A 44 -10.68 -9.38 -13.43
N GLU A 45 -11.78 -9.37 -14.16
CA GLU A 45 -12.15 -8.22 -15.01
C GLU A 45 -12.30 -6.92 -14.18
N ARG A 46 -12.98 -6.98 -13.02
CA ARG A 46 -13.10 -5.84 -12.09
C ARG A 46 -11.75 -5.41 -11.53
N MET A 47 -10.87 -6.35 -11.20
CA MET A 47 -9.50 -6.03 -10.75
C MET A 47 -8.74 -5.24 -11.83
N ASN A 48 -8.81 -5.65 -13.09
CA ASN A 48 -8.15 -4.96 -14.20
C ASN A 48 -8.79 -3.58 -14.47
N GLN A 49 -10.11 -3.49 -14.44
CA GLN A 49 -10.81 -2.20 -14.54
C GLN A 49 -10.37 -1.24 -13.42
N ARG A 50 -10.34 -1.73 -12.16
CA ARG A 50 -9.94 -0.89 -11.03
C ARG A 50 -8.49 -0.43 -11.13
N ALA A 51 -7.59 -1.30 -11.58
CA ALA A 51 -6.20 -0.91 -11.84
C ALA A 51 -6.11 0.25 -12.87
N GLN A 52 -6.88 0.19 -13.95
CA GLN A 52 -6.94 1.27 -14.94
C GLN A 52 -7.49 2.58 -14.34
N GLU A 53 -8.55 2.51 -13.56
CA GLU A 53 -9.14 3.67 -12.86
C GLU A 53 -8.14 4.34 -11.90
N LEU A 54 -7.28 3.56 -11.26
CA LEU A 54 -6.19 4.04 -10.40
C LEU A 54 -4.99 4.60 -11.17
N GLY A 55 -5.00 4.50 -12.50
CA GLY A 55 -3.93 4.99 -13.36
C GLY A 55 -2.77 4.03 -13.58
N CYS A 56 -2.94 2.74 -13.23
CA CYS A 56 -1.95 1.70 -13.52
C CYS A 56 -1.78 1.51 -15.03
N LYS A 57 -0.53 1.49 -15.50
CA LYS A 57 -0.21 1.37 -16.92
C LYS A 57 0.50 0.07 -17.28
N ASN A 58 1.08 -0.60 -16.30
CA ASN A 58 1.92 -1.78 -16.44
C ASN A 58 1.43 -2.92 -15.54
N THR A 59 0.11 -3.05 -15.40
CA THR A 59 -0.51 -4.08 -14.56
C THR A 59 -1.60 -4.80 -15.35
N HIS A 60 -1.57 -6.12 -15.27
CA HIS A 60 -2.64 -6.98 -15.74
C HIS A 60 -2.78 -8.19 -14.83
N PHE A 61 -3.95 -8.38 -14.28
CA PHE A 61 -4.30 -9.52 -13.44
C PHE A 61 -4.93 -10.61 -14.31
N ALA A 62 -4.38 -11.82 -14.25
CA ALA A 62 -4.92 -13.01 -14.90
C ALA A 62 -5.61 -13.97 -13.91
N ASN A 63 -5.43 -13.74 -12.60
CA ASN A 63 -6.08 -14.49 -11.53
C ASN A 63 -6.20 -13.63 -10.27
N THR A 64 -6.94 -14.14 -9.28
CA THR A 64 -7.16 -13.48 -7.98
C THR A 64 -6.06 -13.76 -6.96
N THR A 65 -5.26 -14.82 -7.16
CA THR A 65 -4.37 -15.41 -6.15
C THR A 65 -2.95 -14.89 -6.19
N GLY A 66 -2.53 -14.28 -7.31
CA GLY A 66 -1.15 -13.85 -7.53
C GLY A 66 -0.20 -14.99 -7.91
N LEU A 67 -0.70 -16.20 -8.16
CA LEU A 67 0.13 -17.31 -8.66
C LEU A 67 0.59 -17.04 -10.08
N THR A 68 1.79 -17.55 -10.43
CA THR A 68 2.38 -17.36 -11.74
C THR A 68 1.47 -17.88 -12.84
N GLN A 69 1.10 -17.00 -13.76
CA GLN A 69 0.25 -17.28 -14.91
C GLN A 69 0.67 -16.39 -16.08
N SER A 70 0.54 -16.88 -17.30
CA SER A 70 0.80 -16.06 -18.49
C SER A 70 -0.10 -14.83 -18.49
N GLY A 71 0.49 -13.67 -18.77
CA GLY A 71 -0.24 -12.40 -18.76
C GLY A 71 -0.49 -11.80 -17.36
N HIS A 72 -0.03 -12.42 -16.25
CA HIS A 72 -0.13 -11.87 -14.91
C HIS A 72 1.14 -11.08 -14.57
N TYR A 73 1.05 -9.76 -14.55
CA TYR A 73 2.20 -8.88 -14.27
C TYR A 73 1.80 -7.57 -13.62
N SER A 74 2.74 -6.94 -12.96
CA SER A 74 2.64 -5.58 -12.42
C SER A 74 4.02 -4.93 -12.35
N CYS A 75 4.09 -3.69 -11.87
CA CYS A 75 5.33 -2.99 -11.56
C CYS A 75 5.23 -2.29 -10.19
N ALA A 76 6.39 -1.86 -9.67
CA ALA A 76 6.45 -1.24 -8.35
C ALA A 76 5.58 0.03 -8.25
N TYR A 77 5.54 0.85 -9.28
CA TYR A 77 4.75 2.08 -9.27
C TYR A 77 3.24 1.79 -9.27
N ASP A 78 2.78 0.84 -10.08
CA ASP A 78 1.36 0.48 -10.13
C ASP A 78 0.90 -0.16 -8.80
N LEU A 79 1.74 -1.01 -8.20
CA LEU A 79 1.46 -1.57 -6.87
C LEU A 79 1.44 -0.49 -5.78
N TYR A 80 2.26 0.57 -5.90
CA TYR A 80 2.15 1.74 -5.04
C TYR A 80 0.79 2.42 -5.19
N LEU A 81 0.29 2.63 -6.42
CA LEU A 81 -1.02 3.25 -6.66
C LEU A 81 -2.15 2.44 -6.02
N ILE A 82 -2.14 1.12 -6.24
CA ILE A 82 -3.13 0.19 -5.66
C ILE A 82 -3.05 0.21 -4.12
N THR A 83 -1.84 0.17 -3.58
CA THR A 83 -1.62 0.17 -2.13
C THR A 83 -2.08 1.47 -1.49
N ARG A 84 -1.76 2.61 -2.10
CA ARG A 84 -2.18 3.93 -1.62
C ARG A 84 -3.70 4.04 -1.51
N GLU A 85 -4.42 3.52 -2.50
CA GLU A 85 -5.88 3.44 -2.45
C GLU A 85 -6.35 2.49 -1.35
N ALA A 86 -5.79 1.29 -1.26
CA ALA A 86 -6.18 0.31 -0.24
C ALA A 86 -5.97 0.83 1.19
N MET A 87 -4.92 1.63 1.41
CA MET A 87 -4.62 2.24 2.71
C MET A 87 -5.65 3.30 3.17
N THR A 88 -6.55 3.75 2.30
CA THR A 88 -7.65 4.64 2.69
C THR A 88 -8.76 3.91 3.46
N PHE A 89 -8.78 2.58 3.44
CA PHE A 89 -9.76 1.75 4.15
C PHE A 89 -9.19 1.32 5.51
N GLU A 90 -9.84 1.74 6.59
CA GLU A 90 -9.40 1.44 7.98
C GLU A 90 -9.37 -0.07 8.26
N ASP A 91 -10.38 -0.82 7.79
CA ASP A 91 -10.44 -2.27 7.95
C ASP A 91 -9.26 -2.96 7.26
N PHE A 92 -8.88 -2.50 6.06
CA PHE A 92 -7.70 -3.02 5.38
C PHE A 92 -6.44 -2.84 6.22
N MET A 93 -6.20 -1.63 6.73
CA MET A 93 -5.03 -1.33 7.56
C MET A 93 -5.05 -2.12 8.87
N THR A 94 -6.20 -2.32 9.48
CA THR A 94 -6.37 -3.16 10.67
C THR A 94 -5.95 -4.59 10.40
N ILE A 95 -6.45 -5.19 9.32
CA ILE A 95 -6.16 -6.59 8.97
C ILE A 95 -4.69 -6.78 8.61
N VAL A 96 -4.11 -5.93 7.74
CA VAL A 96 -2.71 -6.10 7.29
C VAL A 96 -1.69 -5.84 8.40
N ASN A 97 -2.07 -5.12 9.47
CA ASN A 97 -1.25 -4.89 10.66
C ASN A 97 -1.37 -6.01 11.71
N THR A 98 -2.30 -6.94 11.52
CA THR A 98 -2.53 -8.02 12.48
C THR A 98 -1.38 -9.01 12.45
N LYS A 99 -0.80 -9.26 13.62
CA LYS A 99 0.30 -10.22 13.80
C LYS A 99 -0.19 -11.65 13.92
N SER A 100 -1.33 -11.82 14.60
CA SER A 100 -2.01 -13.11 14.79
C SER A 100 -3.51 -12.88 14.88
N TYR A 101 -4.29 -13.77 14.29
CA TYR A 101 -5.76 -13.75 14.32
C TYR A 101 -6.28 -15.16 14.54
N GLU A 102 -7.27 -15.31 15.41
CA GLU A 102 -7.86 -16.59 15.78
C GLU A 102 -9.26 -16.70 15.17
N ILE A 103 -9.48 -17.75 14.37
CA ILE A 103 -10.80 -18.11 13.86
C ILE A 103 -11.34 -19.21 14.78
N PRO A 104 -12.47 -18.97 15.45
CA PRO A 104 -13.08 -19.98 16.32
C PRO A 104 -13.52 -21.21 15.53
N PRO A 105 -13.88 -22.32 16.22
CA PRO A 105 -14.47 -23.47 15.58
C PRO A 105 -15.60 -23.12 14.64
N THR A 106 -15.71 -23.84 13.53
CA THR A 106 -16.74 -23.63 12.48
C THR A 106 -17.72 -24.80 12.46
N ASN A 107 -18.65 -24.76 11.52
CA ASN A 107 -19.57 -25.90 11.28
C ASN A 107 -18.86 -27.16 10.72
N LYS A 108 -17.56 -27.07 10.38
CA LYS A 108 -16.78 -28.17 9.79
C LYS A 108 -15.50 -28.50 10.57
N THR A 109 -15.05 -27.62 11.44
CA THR A 109 -13.78 -27.74 12.16
C THR A 109 -14.03 -27.49 13.65
N GLU A 110 -13.68 -28.45 14.51
CA GLU A 110 -13.83 -28.35 15.97
C GLU A 110 -12.69 -27.56 16.63
N GLU A 111 -11.56 -27.46 15.95
CA GLU A 111 -10.38 -26.72 16.43
C GLU A 111 -10.39 -25.27 15.94
N GLU A 112 -9.88 -24.37 16.76
CA GLU A 112 -9.62 -23.00 16.36
C GLU A 112 -8.46 -22.95 15.34
N ARG A 113 -8.51 -21.98 14.46
CA ARG A 113 -7.50 -21.76 13.41
C ARG A 113 -6.73 -20.48 13.70
N VAL A 114 -5.44 -20.61 14.06
CA VAL A 114 -4.58 -19.46 14.37
C VAL A 114 -3.80 -19.04 13.14
N LEU A 115 -4.05 -17.82 12.67
CA LEU A 115 -3.38 -17.22 11.53
C LEU A 115 -2.21 -16.35 12.02
N HIS A 116 -1.01 -16.56 11.48
CA HIS A 116 0.16 -15.73 11.81
C HIS A 116 0.68 -14.98 10.59
N SER A 117 0.93 -13.69 10.76
CA SER A 117 1.39 -12.83 9.67
C SER A 117 2.65 -13.37 8.99
N THR A 118 2.63 -13.31 7.66
CA THR A 118 3.79 -13.64 6.81
C THR A 118 4.81 -12.50 6.76
N ASN A 119 4.44 -11.29 7.21
CA ASN A 119 5.30 -10.11 7.14
C ASN A 119 6.24 -10.03 8.34
N ALA A 120 7.52 -10.30 8.12
CA ALA A 120 8.54 -10.28 9.16
C ALA A 120 8.91 -8.87 9.65
N LEU A 121 8.51 -7.81 8.97
CA LEU A 121 8.71 -6.44 9.47
C LEU A 121 7.79 -6.12 10.66
N ILE A 122 6.67 -6.83 10.82
CA ILE A 122 5.72 -6.62 11.92
C ILE A 122 5.63 -7.80 12.89
N SER A 123 6.10 -8.99 12.50
CA SER A 123 5.97 -10.22 13.30
C SER A 123 7.20 -11.12 13.18
N ASN A 124 7.73 -11.58 14.31
CA ASN A 124 8.84 -12.56 14.35
C ASN A 124 8.39 -14.03 14.28
N TRP A 125 7.10 -14.29 14.08
CA TRP A 125 6.59 -15.66 14.22
C TRP A 125 7.16 -16.62 13.16
N ARG A 126 7.18 -16.20 11.87
CA ARG A 126 7.74 -17.01 10.77
C ARG A 126 9.23 -16.81 10.60
N LEU A 127 9.69 -15.57 10.65
CA LEU A 127 11.08 -15.19 10.43
C LEU A 127 11.46 -14.12 11.45
N ALA A 128 12.51 -14.38 12.23
CA ALA A 128 13.00 -13.43 13.22
C ALA A 128 14.13 -12.55 12.66
N GLY A 129 14.28 -11.37 13.26
CA GLY A 129 15.39 -10.45 12.97
C GLY A 129 15.11 -9.39 11.90
N TYR A 130 13.85 -9.24 11.47
CA TYR A 130 13.45 -8.23 10.46
C TYR A 130 12.52 -7.15 11.01
N LEU A 131 12.10 -7.20 12.28
CA LEU A 131 11.20 -6.19 12.84
C LEU A 131 11.71 -4.78 12.53
N TYR A 132 10.84 -3.95 11.96
CA TYR A 132 11.13 -2.56 11.67
C TYR A 132 10.17 -1.64 12.45
N SER A 133 10.74 -0.71 13.21
CA SER A 133 9.94 0.21 14.04
C SER A 133 9.08 1.12 13.16
N GLY A 134 7.79 1.13 13.43
CA GLY A 134 6.82 1.90 12.65
C GLY A 134 6.30 1.21 11.38
N ALA A 135 6.76 -0.02 11.07
CA ALA A 135 6.20 -0.79 9.94
C ALA A 135 4.72 -1.11 10.18
N GLN A 136 3.93 -0.98 9.11
CA GLN A 136 2.49 -1.22 9.08
C GLN A 136 2.15 -2.06 7.84
N GLY A 137 1.98 -3.36 8.01
CA GLY A 137 1.62 -4.29 6.93
C GLY A 137 2.67 -4.30 5.82
N ILE A 138 2.35 -4.49 4.55
CA ILE A 138 1.02 -4.68 3.95
C ILE A 138 0.88 -6.13 3.47
N LYS A 139 1.71 -6.56 2.47
CA LYS A 139 1.58 -7.89 1.88
C LYS A 139 2.91 -8.43 1.35
N THR A 140 3.17 -9.67 1.69
CA THR A 140 4.25 -10.48 1.11
C THR A 140 3.77 -11.28 -0.08
N GLY A 141 4.67 -11.64 -0.98
CA GLY A 141 4.42 -12.58 -2.06
C GLY A 141 5.71 -13.29 -2.46
N SER A 142 5.62 -14.55 -2.88
CA SER A 142 6.74 -15.22 -3.49
C SER A 142 6.28 -16.36 -4.41
N THR A 143 6.88 -16.45 -5.57
CA THR A 143 6.86 -17.61 -6.48
C THR A 143 8.25 -17.78 -7.05
N ASP A 144 8.56 -18.95 -7.61
CA ASP A 144 9.87 -19.17 -8.22
C ASP A 144 10.17 -18.17 -9.35
N ALA A 145 9.14 -17.75 -10.07
CA ALA A 145 9.28 -16.80 -11.17
C ALA A 145 9.35 -15.33 -10.70
N ALA A 146 8.66 -14.97 -9.61
CA ALA A 146 8.57 -13.60 -9.12
C ALA A 146 9.65 -13.24 -8.10
N GLY A 147 10.37 -14.23 -7.54
CA GLY A 147 11.27 -14.01 -6.40
C GLY A 147 10.51 -13.63 -5.14
N GLN A 148 11.19 -12.95 -4.24
CA GLN A 148 10.62 -12.46 -2.99
C GLN A 148 10.08 -11.05 -3.18
N CYS A 149 8.78 -10.86 -2.93
CA CYS A 149 8.09 -9.59 -3.11
C CYS A 149 7.51 -9.10 -1.79
N LEU A 150 7.59 -7.79 -1.56
CA LEU A 150 7.01 -7.14 -0.39
C LEU A 150 6.50 -5.75 -0.74
N VAL A 151 5.25 -5.50 -0.39
CA VAL A 151 4.73 -4.15 -0.23
C VAL A 151 4.58 -3.89 1.26
N SER A 152 5.09 -2.78 1.75
CA SER A 152 4.98 -2.39 3.15
C SER A 152 4.84 -0.88 3.29
N SER A 153 4.26 -0.42 4.37
CA SER A 153 4.29 0.98 4.77
C SER A 153 4.99 1.13 6.12
N ALA A 154 5.49 2.33 6.39
CA ALA A 154 6.03 2.67 7.69
C ALA A 154 5.69 4.11 8.06
N VAL A 155 5.50 4.34 9.36
CA VAL A 155 5.21 5.66 9.94
C VAL A 155 6.33 6.07 10.88
N ARG A 156 6.83 7.31 10.70
CA ARG A 156 7.79 7.94 11.61
C ARG A 156 7.39 9.41 11.82
N GLY A 157 6.87 9.73 12.99
CA GLY A 157 6.23 11.02 13.25
C GLY A 157 4.96 11.19 12.40
N SER A 158 4.82 12.31 11.71
CA SER A 158 3.68 12.56 10.80
C SER A 158 3.87 12.01 9.38
N ARG A 159 5.00 11.35 9.10
CA ARG A 159 5.34 10.87 7.75
C ARG A 159 5.00 9.42 7.59
N THR A 160 4.31 9.09 6.50
CA THR A 160 4.04 7.72 6.05
C THR A 160 4.75 7.48 4.72
N LEU A 161 5.51 6.39 4.64
CA LEU A 161 6.15 5.93 3.42
C LEU A 161 5.58 4.59 2.99
N ILE A 162 5.52 4.35 1.70
CA ILE A 162 5.18 3.06 1.10
C ILE A 162 6.44 2.57 0.36
N SER A 163 6.83 1.33 0.61
CA SER A 163 7.91 0.64 -0.09
C SER A 163 7.34 -0.52 -0.90
N VAL A 164 7.80 -0.67 -2.13
CA VAL A 164 7.48 -1.81 -3.00
C VAL A 164 8.80 -2.43 -3.48
N VAL A 165 9.06 -3.65 -3.04
CA VAL A 165 10.22 -4.44 -3.45
C VAL A 165 9.72 -5.67 -4.20
N LEU A 166 10.18 -5.86 -5.43
CA LEU A 166 9.82 -6.98 -6.32
C LEU A 166 11.07 -7.72 -6.78
N GLY A 167 10.98 -9.04 -6.92
CA GLY A 167 12.05 -9.85 -7.49
C GLY A 167 13.30 -9.96 -6.62
N ALA A 168 13.19 -9.71 -5.31
CA ALA A 168 14.33 -9.87 -4.41
C ALA A 168 14.72 -11.34 -4.23
N GLU A 169 15.96 -11.58 -3.80
CA GLU A 169 16.50 -12.91 -3.62
C GLU A 169 16.24 -13.46 -2.21
N LYS A 170 16.41 -14.75 -2.07
CA LYS A 170 16.52 -15.47 -0.82
C LYS A 170 17.89 -16.11 -0.76
N VAL A 171 18.81 -15.48 -0.05
CA VAL A 171 20.23 -15.83 -0.03
C VAL A 171 20.55 -16.68 1.20
N GLU A 172 21.26 -17.79 1.02
CA GLU A 172 21.73 -18.59 2.15
C GLU A 172 22.77 -17.81 2.96
N LYS A 173 22.65 -17.86 4.30
CA LYS A 173 23.62 -17.22 5.19
C LYS A 173 24.94 -17.97 5.13
N GLU A 174 26.08 -17.25 5.16
CA GLU A 174 27.43 -17.80 5.11
C GLU A 174 27.70 -18.90 6.16
N ASN A 175 27.03 -18.82 7.30
CA ASN A 175 27.16 -19.80 8.39
C ASN A 175 26.19 -21.00 8.28
N GLY A 176 25.44 -21.12 7.18
CA GLY A 176 24.47 -22.20 6.96
C GLY A 176 23.26 -22.20 7.91
N SER A 177 23.06 -21.14 8.73
CA SER A 177 22.00 -21.08 9.73
C SER A 177 20.65 -20.60 9.19
N GLY A 178 20.41 -20.69 7.89
CA GLY A 178 19.18 -20.29 7.24
C GLY A 178 19.40 -19.26 6.13
N TYR A 179 18.39 -18.47 5.85
CA TYR A 179 18.39 -17.56 4.70
C TYR A 179 18.21 -16.11 5.12
N ILE A 180 18.73 -15.20 4.30
CA ILE A 180 18.36 -13.79 4.28
C ILE A 180 17.28 -13.65 3.22
N VAL A 181 16.16 -13.04 3.56
CA VAL A 181 15.08 -12.71 2.63
C VAL A 181 15.20 -11.24 2.30
N GLU A 182 15.79 -10.93 1.15
CA GLU A 182 16.21 -9.58 0.81
C GLU A 182 15.05 -8.59 0.67
N SER A 183 13.84 -9.06 0.35
CA SER A 183 12.68 -8.16 0.31
C SER A 183 12.44 -7.43 1.64
N PHE A 184 12.75 -8.03 2.79
CA PHE A 184 12.64 -7.38 4.09
C PHE A 184 13.80 -6.42 4.36
N THR A 185 15.04 -6.82 4.04
CA THR A 185 16.22 -5.97 4.27
C THR A 185 16.22 -4.76 3.35
N GLU A 186 15.86 -4.93 2.09
CA GLU A 186 15.77 -3.82 1.13
C GLU A 186 14.62 -2.86 1.46
N THR A 187 13.48 -3.40 1.93
CA THR A 187 12.38 -2.55 2.43
C THR A 187 12.83 -1.69 3.62
N ALA A 188 13.54 -2.25 4.59
CA ALA A 188 14.07 -1.50 5.72
C ALA A 188 15.05 -0.39 5.26
N ARG A 189 15.96 -0.72 4.33
CA ARG A 189 16.89 0.27 3.73
C ARG A 189 16.17 1.40 3.01
N LEU A 190 15.12 1.08 2.23
CA LEU A 190 14.31 2.08 1.54
C LEU A 190 13.58 3.00 2.52
N PHE A 191 13.04 2.46 3.62
CA PHE A 191 12.42 3.27 4.65
C PHE A 191 13.43 4.19 5.35
N ASP A 192 14.59 3.67 5.76
CA ASP A 192 15.63 4.49 6.37
C ASP A 192 16.06 5.59 5.42
N TRP A 193 16.37 5.26 4.15
CA TRP A 193 16.72 6.23 3.14
C TRP A 193 15.62 7.30 2.96
N GLY A 194 14.36 6.90 2.86
CA GLY A 194 13.25 7.83 2.68
C GLY A 194 13.06 8.76 3.89
N PHE A 195 13.08 8.22 5.10
CA PHE A 195 12.96 9.02 6.31
C PHE A 195 14.17 9.92 6.57
N ASP A 196 15.37 9.50 6.16
CA ASP A 196 16.58 10.27 6.37
C ASP A 196 16.75 11.38 5.33
N ASN A 197 16.27 11.22 4.10
CA ASN A 197 16.49 12.16 3.01
C ASN A 197 15.28 13.04 2.66
N PHE A 198 14.07 12.72 3.10
CA PHE A 198 12.87 13.50 2.80
C PHE A 198 12.20 14.00 4.08
N SER A 199 11.53 15.15 4.00
CA SER A 199 10.71 15.70 5.07
C SER A 199 9.50 16.41 4.50
N SER A 200 8.38 16.45 5.29
CA SER A 200 7.27 17.35 4.98
C SER A 200 7.73 18.78 5.17
N ARG A 201 7.54 19.62 4.17
CA ARG A 201 7.93 21.03 4.18
C ARG A 201 6.78 21.87 3.62
N GLN A 202 6.52 22.98 4.30
CA GLN A 202 5.52 23.94 3.83
C GLN A 202 5.97 24.56 2.50
N VAL A 203 5.12 24.46 1.50
CA VAL A 203 5.34 25.00 0.14
C VAL A 203 4.41 26.16 -0.18
N LEU A 204 3.35 26.31 0.62
CA LEU A 204 2.37 27.37 0.48
C LEU A 204 1.87 27.80 1.86
N ASP A 205 1.85 29.10 2.13
CA ASP A 205 1.29 29.69 3.35
C ASP A 205 -0.01 30.42 3.02
N GLU A 206 -1.08 30.16 3.77
CA GLU A 206 -2.37 30.82 3.59
C GLU A 206 -2.33 32.35 3.77
N ASN A 207 -1.35 32.84 4.54
CA ASN A 207 -1.14 34.27 4.76
C ASN A 207 -0.27 34.95 3.71
N GLU A 208 0.31 34.18 2.79
CA GLU A 208 1.19 34.72 1.74
C GLU A 208 0.37 35.46 0.69
N LEU A 209 0.78 36.70 0.37
CA LEU A 209 0.22 37.42 -0.78
C LEU A 209 0.73 36.79 -2.09
N VAL A 210 -0.17 36.16 -2.83
CA VAL A 210 0.16 35.53 -4.12
C VAL A 210 0.23 36.58 -5.21
N GLN A 211 -0.80 37.42 -5.31
CA GLN A 211 -0.92 38.45 -6.31
C GLN A 211 -1.99 39.50 -5.93
N GLU A 212 -1.84 40.74 -6.41
CA GLU A 212 -2.93 41.71 -6.44
C GLU A 212 -3.61 41.67 -7.81
N VAL A 213 -4.94 41.58 -7.81
CA VAL A 213 -5.75 41.48 -9.01
C VAL A 213 -6.57 42.75 -9.16
N PRO A 214 -6.53 43.45 -10.35
CA PRO A 214 -7.38 44.61 -10.62
C PRO A 214 -8.86 44.23 -10.58
N VAL A 215 -9.68 45.07 -9.97
CA VAL A 215 -11.13 44.89 -9.94
C VAL A 215 -11.80 45.89 -10.87
N ALA A 216 -12.48 45.40 -11.91
CA ALA A 216 -13.26 46.22 -12.80
C ALA A 216 -14.59 46.66 -12.15
N LEU A 217 -15.06 47.84 -12.48
CA LEU A 217 -16.36 48.41 -12.08
C LEU A 217 -16.57 48.60 -10.56
N SER A 218 -15.53 48.48 -9.71
CA SER A 218 -15.61 48.83 -8.31
C SER A 218 -15.41 50.33 -8.07
N LYS A 219 -16.23 50.90 -7.17
CA LYS A 219 -16.08 52.28 -6.72
C LYS A 219 -15.28 52.43 -5.42
N GLN A 220 -14.97 51.31 -4.74
CA GLN A 220 -14.34 51.30 -3.43
C GLN A 220 -12.90 50.82 -3.41
N VAL A 221 -12.57 49.85 -4.25
CA VAL A 221 -11.24 49.27 -4.34
C VAL A 221 -10.81 49.13 -5.80
N SER A 222 -9.52 49.32 -6.06
CA SER A 222 -8.93 49.14 -7.40
C SER A 222 -8.29 47.77 -7.58
N THR A 223 -7.92 47.12 -6.50
CA THR A 223 -7.30 45.80 -6.46
C THR A 223 -7.81 44.94 -5.31
N VAL A 224 -7.71 43.64 -5.46
CA VAL A 224 -7.98 42.66 -4.41
C VAL A 224 -6.73 41.80 -4.24
N ALA A 225 -6.31 41.62 -3.00
CA ALA A 225 -5.24 40.69 -2.66
C ALA A 225 -5.72 39.25 -2.74
N VAL A 226 -4.98 38.41 -3.45
CA VAL A 226 -5.24 36.98 -3.57
C VAL A 226 -4.27 36.23 -2.66
N HIS A 227 -4.82 35.42 -1.77
CA HIS A 227 -4.10 34.53 -0.87
C HIS A 227 -4.49 33.08 -1.15
N PRO A 228 -3.63 32.08 -0.81
CA PRO A 228 -4.03 30.69 -0.85
C PRO A 228 -5.22 30.45 0.08
N ALA A 229 -6.15 29.59 -0.32
CA ALA A 229 -7.30 29.22 0.51
C ALA A 229 -6.89 28.42 1.77
N GLN A 230 -5.73 27.76 1.71
CA GLN A 230 -5.14 27.00 2.82
C GLN A 230 -3.63 26.85 2.60
N SER A 231 -2.90 26.64 3.70
CA SER A 231 -1.49 26.25 3.64
C SER A 231 -1.35 24.83 3.05
N ALA A 232 -0.25 24.57 2.35
CA ALA A 232 0.05 23.24 1.79
C ALA A 232 1.47 22.80 2.12
N GLU A 233 1.63 21.51 2.41
CA GLU A 233 2.91 20.84 2.61
C GLU A 233 3.17 19.84 1.50
N ALA A 234 4.44 19.64 1.19
CA ALA A 234 4.90 18.62 0.25
C ALA A 234 6.06 17.81 0.85
N MET A 235 6.15 16.53 0.50
CA MET A 235 7.30 15.69 0.83
C MET A 235 8.43 16.03 -0.12
N LEU A 236 9.47 16.67 0.39
CA LEU A 236 10.59 17.18 -0.41
C LEU A 236 11.92 16.65 0.15
N PRO A 237 12.96 16.53 -0.71
CA PRO A 237 14.33 16.30 -0.25
C PRO A 237 14.72 17.34 0.81
N LYS A 238 15.40 16.91 1.86
CA LYS A 238 15.80 17.81 2.96
C LYS A 238 16.78 18.90 2.54
N ASP A 239 17.61 18.62 1.54
CA ASP A 239 18.60 19.52 0.97
C ASP A 239 18.02 20.46 -0.10
N LEU A 240 16.77 20.26 -0.53
CA LEU A 240 16.13 21.13 -1.51
C LEU A 240 15.83 22.50 -0.88
N ASP A 241 16.23 23.56 -1.56
CA ASP A 241 15.79 24.92 -1.24
C ASP A 241 14.34 25.13 -1.73
N VAL A 242 13.41 25.31 -0.78
CA VAL A 242 11.98 25.50 -1.10
C VAL A 242 11.74 26.80 -1.89
N GLU A 243 12.56 27.84 -1.65
CA GLU A 243 12.43 29.11 -2.35
C GLU A 243 12.88 29.00 -3.82
N SER A 244 13.64 27.97 -4.17
CA SER A 244 14.02 27.68 -5.56
C SER A 244 12.90 27.07 -6.41
N LEU A 245 11.78 26.68 -5.80
CA LEU A 245 10.65 26.09 -6.49
C LEU A 245 9.92 27.13 -7.34
N THR A 246 9.69 26.82 -8.60
CA THR A 246 8.89 27.67 -9.50
C THR A 246 7.42 27.53 -9.15
N ARG A 247 6.74 28.66 -8.94
CA ARG A 247 5.31 28.74 -8.74
C ARG A 247 4.64 29.25 -10.01
N THR A 248 3.58 28.59 -10.46
CA THR A 248 2.74 29.06 -11.54
C THR A 248 1.36 29.41 -10.97
N VAL A 249 0.94 30.65 -11.15
CA VAL A 249 -0.39 31.13 -10.75
C VAL A 249 -1.23 31.28 -12.01
N THR A 250 -2.35 30.59 -12.05
CA THR A 250 -3.38 30.77 -13.11
C THR A 250 -4.58 31.41 -12.47
N LEU A 251 -4.98 32.58 -12.96
CA LEU A 251 -6.17 33.28 -12.51
C LEU A 251 -7.30 33.02 -13.50
N ASP A 252 -8.47 32.65 -12.99
CA ASP A 252 -9.71 32.69 -13.76
C ASP A 252 -10.10 34.15 -13.97
N ASN A 253 -10.12 34.58 -15.23
CA ASN A 253 -10.51 35.93 -15.61
C ASN A 253 -12.00 36.03 -15.91
N GLU A 254 -12.80 35.03 -15.61
CA GLU A 254 -14.25 35.07 -15.81
C GLU A 254 -14.95 35.58 -14.54
N THR A 255 -15.50 36.77 -14.67
CA THR A 255 -16.50 37.34 -13.76
C THR A 255 -17.89 37.17 -14.34
#